data_a60515300ee052485a8cff83129eaac6
#
_entry.id   a60515300ee052485a8cff83129eaac6
#
_cell.length_a   1.000
_cell.length_b   1.000
_cell.length_c   1.000
_cell.angle_alpha   90.00
_cell.angle_beta   90.00
_cell.angle_gamma   90.00
#
_symmetry.space_group_name_H-M   'P 1'
#
loop_
_entity.id
_entity.type
_entity.pdbx_description
1 polymer ?
#
loop_
_entity_poly.entity_id
_entity_poly.type
_entity_poly.pdbx_seq_one_letter_code
_entity_poly.pdbx_strand_id
1 'polypeptide(L)'
;ELDDDFAKSLGQFETLEDLKNVIKDNLTQGYEKRIEQELNEQIFKNILGKIDFELPESMIEYELENIIADTERRLTYQNTTMEEVGLSKERLQEQYRETAEQQVRRQIILGKVIEQEKLELTDEELAVGYAEMAQNVNQPVDQIKSFYDQNKDRLDFFKHALLEKRRLSLLLIMEISKT
;
A
#
# COMPACT_ATOMS: atom_id res chain seq x y z
N GLU A 1 -5.27 19.93 -33.88
CA GLU A 1 -5.61 18.57 -34.37
C GLU A 1 -4.92 17.56 -33.45
N LEU A 2 -5.55 16.40 -33.21
CA LEU A 2 -4.92 15.31 -32.47
C LEU A 2 -4.14 14.48 -33.49
N ASP A 3 -2.87 14.85 -33.66
CA ASP A 3 -1.95 14.26 -34.63
C ASP A 3 -0.56 13.99 -33.99
N ASP A 4 0.38 13.52 -34.78
CA ASP A 4 1.73 13.23 -34.31
C ASP A 4 2.47 14.50 -33.86
N ASP A 5 2.18 15.65 -34.42
CA ASP A 5 2.78 16.93 -34.02
C ASP A 5 2.28 17.33 -32.61
N PHE A 6 1.01 17.07 -32.32
CA PHE A 6 0.48 17.21 -30.95
C PHE A 6 1.20 16.28 -29.95
N ALA A 7 1.38 15.01 -30.31
CA ALA A 7 2.09 14.07 -29.45
C ALA A 7 3.54 14.52 -29.17
N LYS A 8 4.26 14.97 -30.19
CA LYS A 8 5.62 15.52 -30.08
C LYS A 8 5.67 16.78 -29.21
N SER A 9 4.63 17.62 -29.26
CA SER A 9 4.56 18.82 -28.42
C SER A 9 4.50 18.53 -26.92
N LEU A 10 4.08 17.32 -26.52
CA LEU A 10 4.08 16.84 -25.13
C LEU A 10 5.42 16.24 -24.67
N GLY A 11 6.42 16.20 -25.56
CA GLY A 11 7.83 16.08 -25.24
C GLY A 11 8.44 14.68 -25.19
N GLN A 12 7.64 13.59 -25.06
CA GLN A 12 8.18 12.24 -24.91
C GLN A 12 7.66 11.22 -25.94
N PHE A 13 6.79 11.64 -26.85
CA PHE A 13 6.10 10.74 -27.78
C PHE A 13 6.45 11.10 -29.23
N GLU A 14 6.76 10.10 -30.04
CA GLU A 14 7.04 10.30 -31.46
C GLU A 14 5.77 10.29 -32.30
N THR A 15 4.77 9.52 -31.89
CA THR A 15 3.49 9.38 -32.59
C THR A 15 2.30 9.54 -31.65
N LEU A 16 1.14 9.88 -32.23
CA LEU A 16 -0.13 9.90 -31.51
C LEU A 16 -0.50 8.50 -30.97
N GLU A 17 -0.08 7.45 -31.66
CA GLU A 17 -0.32 6.07 -31.24
C GLU A 17 0.49 5.72 -30.00
N ASP A 18 1.74 6.13 -29.91
CA ASP A 18 2.58 5.96 -28.71
C ASP A 18 1.95 6.66 -27.50
N LEU A 19 1.50 7.90 -27.68
CA LEU A 19 0.78 8.65 -26.65
C LEU A 19 -0.47 7.91 -26.17
N LYS A 20 -1.29 7.42 -27.10
CA LYS A 20 -2.52 6.66 -26.77
C LYS A 20 -2.20 5.37 -26.04
N ASN A 21 -1.17 4.65 -26.44
CA ASN A 21 -0.76 3.40 -25.80
C ASN A 21 -0.31 3.66 -24.36
N VAL A 22 0.55 4.65 -24.14
CA VAL A 22 0.99 5.00 -22.77
C VAL A 22 -0.18 5.44 -21.87
N ILE A 23 -1.11 6.25 -22.41
CA ILE A 23 -2.31 6.64 -21.67
C ILE A 23 -3.17 5.41 -21.34
N LYS A 24 -3.37 4.53 -22.31
CA LYS A 24 -4.14 3.28 -22.11
C LYS A 24 -3.49 2.39 -21.04
N ASP A 25 -2.18 2.20 -21.09
CA ASP A 25 -1.45 1.39 -20.14
C ASP A 25 -1.52 1.99 -18.74
N ASN A 26 -1.34 3.31 -18.60
CA ASN A 26 -1.46 4.01 -17.32
C ASN A 26 -2.88 3.90 -16.76
N LEU A 27 -3.91 4.06 -17.58
CA LEU A 27 -5.30 3.88 -17.14
C LEU A 27 -5.58 2.44 -16.74
N THR A 28 -5.11 1.46 -17.53
CA THR A 28 -5.28 0.04 -17.23
C THR A 28 -4.64 -0.30 -15.88
N GLN A 29 -3.39 0.09 -15.66
CA GLN A 29 -2.71 -0.10 -14.39
C GLN A 29 -3.42 0.60 -13.22
N GLY A 30 -3.93 1.80 -13.46
CA GLY A 30 -4.73 2.53 -12.47
C GLY A 30 -6.02 1.80 -12.09
N TYR A 31 -6.73 1.25 -13.08
CA TYR A 31 -7.94 0.44 -12.85
C TYR A 31 -7.63 -0.87 -12.16
N GLU A 32 -6.57 -1.57 -12.56
CA GLU A 32 -6.16 -2.83 -11.91
C GLU A 32 -5.83 -2.63 -10.43
N LYS A 33 -5.05 -1.59 -10.09
CA LYS A 33 -4.77 -1.21 -8.71
C LYS A 33 -6.04 -0.89 -7.91
N ARG A 34 -6.97 -0.17 -8.54
CA ARG A 34 -8.24 0.16 -7.88
C ARG A 34 -9.10 -1.07 -7.62
N ILE A 35 -9.21 -1.97 -8.61
CA ILE A 35 -9.93 -3.23 -8.46
C ILE A 35 -9.31 -4.07 -7.34
N GLU A 36 -7.98 -4.17 -7.29
CA GLU A 36 -7.27 -4.87 -6.22
C GLU A 36 -7.58 -4.25 -4.84
N GLN A 37 -7.57 -2.93 -4.72
CA GLN A 37 -7.90 -2.24 -3.49
C GLN A 37 -9.35 -2.48 -3.05
N GLU A 38 -10.32 -2.31 -3.96
CA GLU A 38 -11.74 -2.54 -3.67
C GLU A 38 -12.01 -4.00 -3.27
N LEU A 39 -11.36 -4.95 -3.93
CA LEU A 39 -11.47 -6.37 -3.61
C LEU A 39 -10.89 -6.68 -2.22
N ASN A 40 -9.72 -6.13 -1.91
CA ASN A 40 -9.09 -6.25 -0.59
C ASN A 40 -9.99 -5.68 0.52
N GLU A 41 -10.59 -4.52 0.30
CA GLU A 41 -11.53 -3.91 1.25
C GLU A 41 -12.76 -4.79 1.48
N GLN A 42 -13.34 -5.35 0.42
CA GLN A 42 -14.50 -6.25 0.53
C GLN A 42 -14.17 -7.52 1.31
N ILE A 43 -12.99 -8.11 1.07
CA ILE A 43 -12.53 -9.28 1.82
C ILE A 43 -12.40 -8.96 3.30
N PHE A 44 -11.71 -7.87 3.62
CA PHE A 44 -11.57 -7.45 5.01
C PHE A 44 -12.90 -7.16 5.68
N LYS A 45 -13.79 -6.46 4.99
CA LYS A 45 -15.14 -6.18 5.52
C LYS A 45 -15.89 -7.47 5.85
N ASN A 46 -15.80 -8.48 4.98
CA ASN A 46 -16.44 -9.78 5.21
C ASN A 46 -15.80 -10.54 6.37
N ILE A 47 -14.48 -10.50 6.50
CA ILE A 47 -13.76 -11.15 7.61
C ILE A 47 -14.06 -10.44 8.93
N LEU A 48 -13.97 -9.11 8.95
CA LEU A 48 -14.23 -8.28 10.12
C LEU A 48 -15.68 -8.45 10.63
N GLY A 49 -16.66 -8.64 9.74
CA GLY A 49 -18.04 -8.88 10.11
C GLY A 49 -18.28 -10.24 10.78
N LYS A 50 -17.35 -11.18 10.69
CA LYS A 50 -17.45 -12.53 11.26
C LYS A 50 -16.64 -12.72 12.55
N ILE A 51 -15.75 -11.80 12.88
CA ILE A 51 -14.80 -11.93 13.98
C ILE A 51 -14.93 -10.71 14.90
N ASP A 52 -15.23 -10.95 16.15
CA ASP A 52 -15.23 -9.92 17.18
C ASP A 52 -14.19 -10.25 18.26
N PHE A 53 -13.33 -9.29 18.58
CA PHE A 53 -12.33 -9.38 19.62
C PHE A 53 -11.94 -7.97 20.10
N GLU A 54 -11.50 -7.91 21.35
CA GLU A 54 -11.03 -6.67 21.94
C GLU A 54 -9.67 -6.24 21.35
N LEU A 55 -9.58 -4.96 21.01
CA LEU A 55 -8.34 -4.37 20.49
C LEU A 55 -7.53 -3.78 21.65
N PRO A 56 -6.19 -3.98 21.67
CA PRO A 56 -5.34 -3.28 22.62
C PRO A 56 -5.37 -1.77 22.38
N GLU A 57 -5.76 -0.98 23.38
CA GLU A 57 -5.83 0.48 23.28
C GLU A 57 -4.49 1.09 22.86
N SER A 58 -3.38 0.55 23.37
CA SER A 58 -2.04 1.02 22.99
C SER A 58 -1.72 0.89 21.50
N MET A 59 -2.31 -0.10 20.81
CA MET A 59 -2.15 -0.23 19.35
C MET A 59 -2.99 0.81 18.61
N ILE A 60 -4.19 1.11 19.11
CA ILE A 60 -5.05 2.15 18.53
C ILE A 60 -4.40 3.53 18.69
N GLU A 61 -3.88 3.83 19.88
CA GLU A 61 -3.16 5.09 20.15
C GLU A 61 -1.94 5.23 19.23
N TYR A 62 -1.15 4.18 19.08
CA TYR A 62 0.01 4.18 18.18
C TYR A 62 -0.40 4.44 16.72
N GLU A 63 -1.47 3.81 16.25
CA GLU A 63 -1.96 4.01 14.89
C GLU A 63 -2.50 5.42 14.67
N LEU A 64 -3.18 5.98 15.68
CA LEU A 64 -3.61 7.38 15.66
C LEU A 64 -2.43 8.35 15.58
N GLU A 65 -1.36 8.09 16.32
CA GLU A 65 -0.13 8.89 16.24
C GLU A 65 0.48 8.84 14.84
N ASN A 66 0.50 7.68 14.19
CA ASN A 66 0.98 7.52 12.81
C ASN A 66 0.13 8.33 11.82
N ILE A 67 -1.20 8.24 11.93
CA ILE A 67 -2.14 9.00 11.06
C ILE A 67 -1.92 10.51 11.22
N ILE A 68 -1.75 10.97 12.45
CA ILE A 68 -1.50 12.40 12.75
C ILE A 68 -0.15 12.83 12.18
N ALA A 69 0.92 12.05 12.41
CA ALA A 69 2.24 12.36 11.90
C ALA A 69 2.28 12.41 10.36
N ASP A 70 1.55 11.52 9.69
CA ASP A 70 1.41 11.55 8.23
C ASP A 70 0.62 12.77 7.74
N THR A 71 -0.38 13.19 8.49
CA THR A 71 -1.14 14.41 8.19
C THR A 71 -0.26 15.65 8.34
N GLU A 72 0.49 15.77 9.44
CA GLU A 72 1.45 16.84 9.66
C GLU A 72 2.51 16.91 8.56
N ARG A 73 3.05 15.75 8.17
CA ARG A 73 4.04 15.66 7.09
C ARG A 73 3.48 16.16 5.76
N ARG A 74 2.25 15.75 5.40
CA ARG A 74 1.59 16.23 4.16
C ARG A 74 1.36 17.73 4.17
N LEU A 75 0.91 18.29 5.30
CA LEU A 75 0.72 19.72 5.43
C LEU A 75 2.05 20.49 5.32
N THR A 76 3.11 19.96 5.94
CA THR A 76 4.46 20.53 5.84
C THR A 76 4.96 20.57 4.38
N TYR A 77 4.72 19.52 3.58
CA TYR A 77 5.04 19.55 2.16
C TYR A 77 4.25 20.60 1.37
N GLN A 78 3.08 20.99 1.86
CA GLN A 78 2.26 22.05 1.28
C GLN A 78 2.57 23.43 1.86
N ASN A 79 3.64 23.56 2.68
CA ASN A 79 4.04 24.76 3.39
C ASN A 79 2.92 25.33 4.28
N THR A 80 2.15 24.47 4.94
CA THR A 80 1.10 24.85 5.88
C THR A 80 1.17 24.00 7.15
N THR A 81 0.48 24.42 8.20
CA THR A 81 0.45 23.75 9.49
C THR A 81 -0.97 23.30 9.86
N MET A 82 -1.10 22.40 10.84
CA MET A 82 -2.42 21.99 11.35
C MET A 82 -3.22 23.17 11.90
N GLU A 83 -2.58 24.10 12.59
CA GLU A 83 -3.23 25.29 13.15
C GLU A 83 -3.81 26.20 12.07
N GLU A 84 -3.07 26.43 10.98
CA GLU A 84 -3.51 27.27 9.86
C GLU A 84 -4.74 26.69 9.13
N VAL A 85 -4.89 25.36 9.13
CA VAL A 85 -6.08 24.70 8.54
C VAL A 85 -7.16 24.38 9.57
N GLY A 86 -7.01 24.85 10.81
CA GLY A 86 -8.01 24.70 11.89
C GLY A 86 -8.13 23.25 12.40
N LEU A 87 -7.08 22.45 12.27
CA LEU A 87 -7.02 21.11 12.81
C LEU A 87 -6.27 21.08 14.13
N SER A 88 -6.75 20.31 15.10
CA SER A 88 -6.03 19.98 16.32
C SER A 88 -5.79 18.47 16.40
N LYS A 89 -4.82 18.08 17.22
CA LYS A 89 -4.46 16.68 17.45
C LYS A 89 -5.66 15.90 18.01
N GLU A 90 -6.35 16.48 18.98
CA GLU A 90 -7.52 15.87 19.63
C GLU A 90 -8.65 15.63 18.64
N ARG A 91 -8.91 16.62 17.78
CA ARG A 91 -9.94 16.50 16.74
C ARG A 91 -9.61 15.42 15.71
N LEU A 92 -8.34 15.30 15.33
CA LEU A 92 -7.90 14.22 14.43
C LEU A 92 -8.00 12.86 15.13
N GLN A 93 -7.64 12.75 16.40
CA GLN A 93 -7.78 11.52 17.17
C GLN A 93 -9.26 11.07 17.22
N GLU A 94 -10.18 11.97 17.49
CA GLU A 94 -11.60 11.65 17.52
C GLU A 94 -12.12 11.25 16.13
N GLN A 95 -11.74 11.99 15.10
CA GLN A 95 -12.18 11.75 13.74
C GLN A 95 -11.66 10.43 13.16
N TYR A 96 -10.42 10.07 13.47
CA TYR A 96 -9.75 8.89 12.87
C TYR A 96 -9.75 7.67 13.79
N ARG A 97 -10.36 7.72 14.97
CA ARG A 97 -10.38 6.58 15.90
C ARG A 97 -10.94 5.32 15.27
N GLU A 98 -12.09 5.40 14.61
CA GLU A 98 -12.69 4.25 13.93
C GLU A 98 -11.78 3.69 12.82
N THR A 99 -11.12 4.56 12.06
CA THR A 99 -10.16 4.16 11.04
C THR A 99 -8.96 3.45 11.66
N ALA A 100 -8.42 3.97 12.75
CA ALA A 100 -7.31 3.35 13.48
C ALA A 100 -7.71 1.96 14.04
N GLU A 101 -8.90 1.84 14.62
CA GLU A 101 -9.43 0.56 15.11
C GLU A 101 -9.54 -0.47 13.97
N GLN A 102 -10.04 -0.07 12.81
CA GLN A 102 -10.12 -0.95 11.64
C GLN A 102 -8.74 -1.37 11.14
N GLN A 103 -7.76 -0.47 11.13
CA GLN A 103 -6.39 -0.78 10.73
C GLN A 103 -5.72 -1.74 11.72
N VAL A 104 -5.85 -1.49 13.03
CA VAL A 104 -5.33 -2.37 14.07
C VAL A 104 -5.97 -3.76 13.98
N ARG A 105 -7.29 -3.83 13.82
CA ARG A 105 -8.03 -5.10 13.64
C ARG A 105 -7.52 -5.87 12.43
N ARG A 106 -7.34 -5.17 11.31
CA ARG A 106 -6.75 -5.73 10.09
C ARG A 106 -5.34 -6.28 10.35
N GLN A 107 -4.49 -5.53 11.01
CA GLN A 107 -3.11 -5.93 11.32
C GLN A 107 -3.05 -7.18 12.19
N ILE A 108 -3.90 -7.27 13.22
CA ILE A 108 -3.96 -8.44 14.11
C ILE A 108 -4.43 -9.68 13.35
N ILE A 109 -5.48 -9.57 12.53
CA ILE A 109 -5.99 -10.69 11.72
C ILE A 109 -4.90 -11.16 10.75
N LEU A 110 -4.27 -10.25 10.03
CA LEU A 110 -3.20 -10.59 9.11
C LEU A 110 -2.01 -11.25 9.83
N GLY A 111 -1.63 -10.75 11.00
CA GLY A 111 -0.61 -11.37 11.83
C GLY A 111 -0.96 -12.82 12.19
N LYS A 112 -2.20 -13.07 12.59
CA LYS A 112 -2.66 -14.41 12.91
C LYS A 112 -2.69 -15.36 11.72
N VAL A 113 -3.09 -14.88 10.56
CA VAL A 113 -3.05 -15.68 9.32
C VAL A 113 -1.62 -16.14 8.99
N ILE A 114 -0.61 -15.25 9.15
CA ILE A 114 0.79 -15.66 8.91
C ILE A 114 1.23 -16.73 9.90
N GLU A 115 0.92 -16.48 11.16
CA GLU A 115 1.33 -17.42 12.22
C GLU A 115 0.73 -18.80 11.98
N GLN A 116 -0.55 -18.87 11.58
CA GLN A 116 -1.23 -20.14 11.31
C GLN A 116 -0.77 -20.83 10.04
N GLU A 117 -0.62 -20.07 8.95
CA GLU A 117 -0.25 -20.62 7.64
C GLU A 117 1.28 -20.78 7.49
N LYS A 118 2.07 -20.35 8.48
CA LYS A 118 3.55 -20.38 8.46
C LYS A 118 4.10 -19.83 7.14
N LEU A 119 3.57 -18.70 6.71
CA LEU A 119 3.94 -18.10 5.45
C LEU A 119 5.37 -17.59 5.52
N GLU A 120 6.23 -18.20 4.70
CA GLU A 120 7.59 -17.75 4.46
C GLU A 120 7.70 -17.27 3.01
N LEU A 121 8.49 -16.23 2.79
CA LEU A 121 8.83 -15.77 1.45
C LEU A 121 9.85 -16.72 0.84
N THR A 122 9.60 -17.14 -0.40
CA THR A 122 10.61 -17.81 -1.20
C THR A 122 11.64 -16.83 -1.74
N ASP A 123 12.81 -17.31 -2.12
CA ASP A 123 13.86 -16.46 -2.71
C ASP A 123 13.40 -15.87 -4.05
N GLU A 124 12.55 -16.57 -4.80
CA GLU A 124 11.95 -16.08 -6.04
C GLU A 124 10.99 -14.90 -5.77
N GLU A 125 10.14 -15.01 -4.75
CA GLU A 125 9.21 -13.94 -4.38
C GLU A 125 9.96 -12.69 -3.88
N LEU A 126 11.05 -12.91 -3.14
CA LEU A 126 11.91 -11.82 -2.70
C LEU A 126 12.59 -11.13 -3.90
N ALA A 127 13.05 -11.90 -4.89
CA ALA A 127 13.64 -11.37 -6.12
C ALA A 127 12.62 -10.55 -6.94
N VAL A 128 11.37 -11.02 -7.04
CA VAL A 128 10.27 -10.26 -7.67
C VAL A 128 10.02 -8.95 -6.92
N GLY A 129 9.98 -8.99 -5.58
CA GLY A 129 9.81 -7.80 -4.77
C GLY A 129 10.92 -6.76 -5.00
N TYR A 130 12.18 -7.19 -5.10
CA TYR A 130 13.28 -6.28 -5.44
C TYR A 130 13.12 -5.68 -6.84
N ALA A 131 12.68 -6.46 -7.83
CA ALA A 131 12.45 -5.97 -9.18
C ALA A 131 11.31 -4.94 -9.24
N GLU A 132 10.19 -5.19 -8.56
CA GLU A 132 9.08 -4.24 -8.46
C GLU A 132 9.53 -2.92 -7.78
N MET A 133 10.28 -3.02 -6.68
CA MET A 133 10.79 -1.84 -5.99
C MET A 133 11.76 -1.05 -6.86
N ALA A 134 12.65 -1.73 -7.59
CA ALA A 134 13.60 -1.14 -8.52
C ALA A 134 12.88 -0.34 -9.61
N GLN A 135 11.80 -0.87 -10.18
CA GLN A 135 10.96 -0.18 -11.16
C GLN A 135 10.30 1.07 -10.55
N ASN A 136 9.72 0.94 -9.34
CA ASN A 136 9.02 2.04 -8.68
C ASN A 136 9.92 3.24 -8.36
N VAL A 137 11.19 2.99 -8.02
CA VAL A 137 12.17 4.05 -7.69
C VAL A 137 13.13 4.37 -8.82
N ASN A 138 12.95 3.72 -9.99
CA ASN A 138 13.80 3.86 -11.17
C ASN A 138 15.30 3.66 -10.86
N GLN A 139 15.62 2.57 -10.14
CA GLN A 139 16.97 2.20 -9.74
C GLN A 139 17.30 0.77 -10.21
N PRO A 140 18.60 0.42 -10.40
CA PRO A 140 18.98 -0.96 -10.70
C PRO A 140 18.61 -1.93 -9.56
N VAL A 141 18.17 -3.14 -9.90
CA VAL A 141 17.77 -4.18 -8.93
C VAL A 141 18.89 -4.51 -7.95
N ASP A 142 20.15 -4.56 -8.44
CA ASP A 142 21.31 -4.86 -7.59
C ASP A 142 21.56 -3.79 -6.51
N GLN A 143 21.24 -2.53 -6.78
CA GLN A 143 21.33 -1.47 -5.79
C GLN A 143 20.25 -1.62 -4.71
N ILE A 144 19.03 -1.95 -5.10
CA ILE A 144 17.95 -2.21 -4.17
C ILE A 144 18.28 -3.40 -3.27
N LYS A 145 18.72 -4.50 -3.86
CA LYS A 145 19.15 -5.68 -3.12
C LYS A 145 20.27 -5.35 -2.12
N SER A 146 21.32 -4.69 -2.57
CA SER A 146 22.44 -4.31 -1.69
C SER A 146 22.00 -3.39 -0.55
N PHE A 147 21.06 -2.47 -0.80
CA PHE A 147 20.53 -1.57 0.22
C PHE A 147 19.80 -2.31 1.35
N TYR A 148 19.03 -3.35 1.03
CA TYR A 148 18.33 -4.14 2.02
C TYR A 148 19.25 -5.18 2.69
N ASP A 149 20.11 -5.85 1.94
CA ASP A 149 21.03 -6.88 2.47
C ASP A 149 22.06 -6.33 3.48
N GLN A 150 22.39 -5.04 3.40
CA GLN A 150 23.30 -4.38 4.33
C GLN A 150 22.70 -4.14 5.72
N ASN A 151 21.39 -4.24 5.89
CA ASN A 151 20.73 -3.98 7.16
C ASN A 151 19.58 -4.99 7.38
N LYS A 152 19.80 -5.87 8.35
CA LYS A 152 18.85 -6.96 8.65
C LYS A 152 17.45 -6.44 9.00
N ASP A 153 17.34 -5.37 9.77
CA ASP A 153 16.04 -4.82 10.18
C ASP A 153 15.26 -4.28 8.97
N ARG A 154 15.97 -3.65 8.01
CA ARG A 154 15.35 -3.18 6.76
C ARG A 154 14.90 -4.35 5.88
N LEU A 155 15.71 -5.40 5.80
CA LEU A 155 15.37 -6.60 5.05
C LEU A 155 14.16 -7.29 5.66
N ASP A 156 14.10 -7.42 6.98
CA ASP A 156 12.96 -8.02 7.68
C ASP A 156 11.70 -7.18 7.47
N PHE A 157 11.79 -5.86 7.56
CA PHE A 157 10.67 -4.96 7.25
C PHE A 157 10.18 -5.12 5.79
N PHE A 158 11.10 -5.18 4.84
CA PHE A 158 10.78 -5.39 3.42
C PHE A 158 10.10 -6.75 3.19
N LYS A 159 10.64 -7.82 3.80
CA LYS A 159 10.02 -9.15 3.76
C LYS A 159 8.61 -9.15 4.35
N HIS A 160 8.42 -8.45 5.47
CA HIS A 160 7.08 -8.29 6.05
C HIS A 160 6.10 -7.60 5.10
N ALA A 161 6.51 -6.52 4.44
CA ALA A 161 5.68 -5.82 3.48
C ALA A 161 5.30 -6.71 2.26
N LEU A 162 6.23 -7.52 1.76
CA LEU A 162 5.95 -8.48 0.68
C LEU A 162 5.00 -9.60 1.14
N LEU A 163 5.19 -10.11 2.37
CA LEU A 163 4.27 -11.06 2.97
C LEU A 163 2.87 -10.48 3.14
N GLU A 164 2.71 -9.21 3.46
CA GLU A 164 1.40 -8.56 3.51
C GLU A 164 0.68 -8.58 2.17
N LYS A 165 1.38 -8.26 1.10
CA LYS A 165 0.84 -8.32 -0.26
C LYS A 165 0.37 -9.75 -0.62
N ARG A 166 1.19 -10.75 -0.31
CA ARG A 166 0.86 -12.18 -0.54
C ARG A 166 -0.34 -12.67 0.28
N ARG A 167 -0.48 -12.20 1.52
CA ARG A 167 -1.60 -12.58 2.42
C ARG A 167 -2.95 -12.16 1.88
N LEU A 168 -3.01 -10.95 1.33
CA LEU A 168 -4.21 -10.45 0.71
C LEU A 168 -4.63 -11.38 -0.43
N SER A 169 -3.67 -11.81 -1.26
CA SER A 169 -3.91 -12.77 -2.34
C SER A 169 -4.36 -14.16 -1.82
N LEU A 170 -3.79 -14.63 -0.71
CA LEU A 170 -4.18 -15.91 -0.10
C LEU A 170 -5.57 -15.89 0.57
N LEU A 171 -5.90 -14.80 1.27
CA LEU A 171 -7.23 -14.61 1.82
C LEU A 171 -8.29 -14.61 0.71
N LEU A 172 -7.97 -14.02 -0.43
CA LEU A 172 -8.79 -14.02 -1.64
C LEU A 172 -9.05 -15.45 -2.13
N ILE A 173 -7.99 -16.27 -2.25
CA ILE A 173 -8.07 -17.67 -2.68
C ILE A 173 -8.90 -18.51 -1.69
N MET A 174 -8.68 -18.30 -0.39
CA MET A 174 -9.40 -19.03 0.66
C MET A 174 -10.89 -18.68 0.73
N GLU A 175 -11.28 -17.44 0.47
CA GLU A 175 -12.70 -17.02 0.44
C GLU A 175 -13.39 -17.56 -0.83
N ILE A 176 -12.72 -17.54 -1.98
CA ILE A 176 -13.24 -18.11 -3.24
C ILE A 176 -13.38 -19.64 -3.16
N SER A 177 -12.50 -20.32 -2.43
CA SER A 177 -12.53 -21.79 -2.29
C SER A 177 -13.64 -22.30 -1.36
N LYS A 178 -14.34 -21.39 -0.63
CA LYS A 178 -15.45 -21.73 0.27
C LYS A 178 -16.83 -21.47 -0.35
N THR A 179 -16.86 -20.95 -1.57
CA THR A 179 -18.07 -20.71 -2.37
C THR A 179 -18.26 -21.80 -3.38
#